data_49f57e4d571bf0499c49397b59c71433
#
_entry.id   49f57e4d571bf0499c49397b59c71433
#
_cell.length_a   1.000
_cell.length_b   1.000
_cell.length_c   1.000
_cell.angle_alpha   90.00
_cell.angle_beta   90.00
_cell.angle_gamma   90.00
#
_symmetry.space_group_name_H-M   'P 1'
#
loop_
_entity.id
_entity.type
_entity.pdbx_description
1 polymer ?
#
loop_
_entity_poly.entity_id
_entity_poly.type
_entity_poly.pdbx_seq_one_letter_code
_entity_poly.pdbx_strand_id
1 'polypeptide(L)'
;MPLKNYRWFIEYFSAEEGHLHGIRQVLFSKETPIQSMDILELGSYGRALVLDGRIQSTIRDEFIYHEMLVHPAMLAHPEPRRVFIVGGGEGATLREVLRHRSV
;
A
#
# COMPACT_ATOMS: atom_id res chain seq x y z
N MET A 1 28.71 -15.86 0.18
CA MET A 1 27.27 -16.02 -0.08
C MET A 1 27.05 -15.93 -1.57
N PRO A 2 26.39 -16.91 -2.20
CA PRO A 2 26.14 -16.84 -3.63
C PRO A 2 25.20 -15.67 -3.94
N LEU A 3 25.52 -14.89 -4.96
CA LEU A 3 24.63 -13.88 -5.49
C LEU A 3 23.46 -14.58 -6.16
N LYS A 4 22.25 -14.19 -5.77
CA LYS A 4 21.03 -14.69 -6.41
C LYS A 4 20.63 -13.73 -7.52
N ASN A 5 20.18 -14.28 -8.63
CA ASN A 5 19.54 -13.50 -9.68
C ASN A 5 18.14 -13.13 -9.25
N TYR A 6 17.99 -11.96 -8.64
CA TYR A 6 16.68 -11.43 -8.29
C TYR A 6 16.06 -10.70 -9.47
N ARG A 7 14.75 -10.84 -9.62
CA ARG A 7 14.01 -9.87 -10.39
C ARG A 7 13.88 -8.61 -9.56
N TRP A 8 13.96 -7.46 -10.21
CA TRP A 8 13.91 -6.17 -9.56
C TRP A 8 12.69 -5.40 -10.02
N PHE A 9 11.96 -4.86 -9.08
CA PHE A 9 10.95 -3.84 -9.29
C PHE A 9 11.59 -2.47 -9.06
N ILE A 10 11.46 -1.59 -10.05
CA ILE A 10 11.96 -0.22 -9.95
C ILE A 10 10.77 0.71 -9.82
N GLU A 11 10.67 1.38 -8.69
CA GLU A 11 9.70 2.44 -8.49
C GLU A 11 10.36 3.78 -8.80
N TYR A 12 9.96 4.41 -9.89
CA TYR A 12 10.51 5.69 -10.32
C TYR A 12 9.81 6.85 -9.61
N PHE A 13 10.57 7.75 -9.04
CA PHE A 13 10.07 9.01 -8.49
C PHE A 13 10.23 10.16 -9.49
N SER A 14 11.20 10.04 -10.37
CA SER A 14 11.44 10.95 -11.49
C SER A 14 12.10 10.16 -12.64
N ALA A 15 12.44 10.83 -13.72
CA ALA A 15 13.19 10.19 -14.82
C ALA A 15 14.58 9.72 -14.41
N GLU A 16 15.14 10.26 -13.34
CA GLU A 16 16.52 10.03 -12.92
C GLU A 16 16.65 9.41 -11.54
N GLU A 17 15.53 9.17 -10.85
CA GLU A 17 15.56 8.74 -9.46
C GLU A 17 14.45 7.71 -9.19
N GLY A 18 14.80 6.69 -8.43
CA GLY A 18 13.86 5.65 -8.04
C GLY A 18 14.41 4.72 -6.98
N HIS A 19 13.55 3.83 -6.50
CA HIS A 19 13.93 2.77 -5.58
C HIS A 19 13.89 1.40 -6.26
N LEU A 20 14.83 0.55 -5.89
CA LEU A 20 14.92 -0.84 -6.33
C LEU A 20 14.42 -1.76 -5.23
N HIS A 21 13.51 -2.67 -5.58
CA HIS A 21 13.01 -3.68 -4.67
C HIS A 21 13.19 -5.07 -5.28
N GLY A 22 13.82 -5.98 -4.53
CA GLY A 22 13.93 -7.39 -4.95
C GLY A 22 12.57 -8.07 -4.91
N ILE A 23 12.17 -8.67 -6.03
CA ILE A 23 10.93 -9.43 -6.13
C ILE A 23 11.22 -10.89 -5.81
N ARG A 24 10.58 -11.43 -4.77
CA ARG A 24 10.62 -12.86 -4.47
C ARG A 24 9.62 -13.65 -5.31
N GLN A 25 8.43 -13.08 -5.51
CA GLN A 25 7.36 -13.71 -6.25
C GLN A 25 6.39 -12.66 -6.78
N VAL A 26 5.90 -12.86 -8.00
CA VAL A 26 4.74 -12.14 -8.54
C VAL A 26 3.50 -12.96 -8.20
N LEU A 27 2.67 -12.45 -7.29
CA LEU A 27 1.46 -13.15 -6.85
C LEU A 27 0.29 -12.92 -7.80
N PHE A 28 0.23 -11.74 -8.39
CA PHE A 28 -0.82 -11.34 -9.30
C PHE A 28 -0.32 -10.23 -10.20
N SER A 29 -0.72 -10.23 -11.46
CA SER A 29 -0.41 -9.15 -12.40
C SER A 29 -1.50 -9.07 -13.44
N LYS A 30 -2.08 -7.88 -13.61
CA LYS A 30 -3.14 -7.66 -14.57
C LYS A 30 -3.17 -6.22 -15.08
N GLU A 31 -3.32 -6.11 -16.40
CA GLU A 31 -3.73 -4.86 -17.01
C GLU A 31 -5.25 -4.76 -16.99
N THR A 32 -5.76 -3.63 -16.51
CA THR A 32 -7.19 -3.29 -16.58
C THR A 32 -7.38 -2.13 -17.54
N PRO A 33 -8.61 -1.83 -17.99
CA PRO A 33 -8.85 -0.64 -18.81
C PRO A 33 -8.49 0.69 -18.14
N ILE A 34 -8.31 0.68 -16.82
CA ILE A 34 -8.06 1.90 -16.02
C ILE A 34 -6.60 1.99 -15.60
N GLN A 35 -6.00 0.88 -15.19
CA GLN A 35 -4.65 0.86 -14.62
C GLN A 35 -4.05 -0.54 -14.63
N SER A 36 -2.73 -0.61 -14.56
CA SER A 36 -2.03 -1.86 -14.26
C SER A 36 -2.07 -2.14 -12.76
N MET A 37 -2.17 -3.41 -12.40
CA MET A 37 -2.15 -3.84 -10.99
C MET A 37 -1.26 -5.05 -10.83
N ASP A 38 -0.31 -4.93 -9.89
CA ASP A 38 0.54 -6.03 -9.49
C ASP A 38 0.46 -6.25 -7.99
N ILE A 39 0.48 -7.51 -7.59
CA ILE A 39 0.70 -7.89 -6.20
C ILE A 39 2.01 -8.66 -6.16
N LEU A 40 3.00 -8.09 -5.49
CA LEU A 40 4.36 -8.60 -5.45
C LEU A 40 4.72 -9.01 -4.03
N GLU A 41 5.48 -10.10 -3.92
CA GLU A 41 6.16 -10.42 -2.67
C GLU A 41 7.56 -9.81 -2.75
N LEU A 42 7.79 -8.74 -2.00
CA LEU A 42 9.07 -8.04 -1.96
C LEU A 42 9.95 -8.57 -0.84
N GLY A 43 11.26 -8.61 -1.08
CA GLY A 43 12.20 -9.17 -0.12
C GLY A 43 12.22 -8.43 1.22
N SER A 44 12.14 -7.10 1.20
CA SER A 44 12.26 -6.28 2.41
C SER A 44 10.91 -5.87 3.01
N TYR A 45 9.85 -5.74 2.20
CA TYR A 45 8.58 -5.19 2.64
C TYR A 45 7.43 -6.20 2.65
N GLY A 46 7.66 -7.42 2.17
CA GLY A 46 6.62 -8.44 2.06
C GLY A 46 5.66 -8.15 0.92
N ARG A 47 4.40 -8.51 1.12
CA ARG A 47 3.38 -8.33 0.09
C ARG A 47 3.09 -6.86 -0.15
N ALA A 48 3.17 -6.45 -1.41
CA ALA A 48 2.96 -5.08 -1.85
C ALA A 48 1.88 -5.00 -2.93
N LEU A 49 1.03 -4.00 -2.82
CA LEU A 49 0.12 -3.60 -3.90
C LEU A 49 0.79 -2.51 -4.72
N VAL A 50 0.88 -2.75 -6.02
CA VAL A 50 1.49 -1.81 -6.97
C VAL A 50 0.44 -1.45 -8.03
N LEU A 51 0.18 -0.17 -8.19
CA LEU A 51 -0.72 0.35 -9.21
C LEU A 51 0.05 1.30 -10.12
N ASP A 52 0.00 1.04 -11.42
CA ASP A 52 0.73 1.81 -12.43
C ASP A 52 2.22 2.00 -12.09
N GLY A 53 2.86 0.92 -11.62
CA GLY A 53 4.28 0.93 -11.26
C GLY A 53 4.62 1.66 -9.96
N ARG A 54 3.62 2.02 -9.14
CA ARG A 54 3.83 2.69 -7.86
C ARG A 54 3.30 1.86 -6.71
N ILE A 55 4.11 1.69 -5.67
CA ILE A 55 3.70 1.01 -4.45
C ILE A 55 2.64 1.85 -3.75
N GLN A 56 1.50 1.23 -3.49
CA GLN A 56 0.41 1.84 -2.73
C GLN A 56 0.52 1.51 -1.25
N SER A 57 0.81 0.26 -0.95
CA SER A 57 0.99 -0.22 0.42
C SER A 57 1.81 -1.50 0.44
N THR A 58 2.45 -1.75 1.57
CA THR A 58 3.11 -3.02 1.85
C THR A 58 2.65 -3.55 3.21
N ILE A 59 2.70 -4.85 3.38
CA ILE A 59 2.29 -5.49 4.64
C ILE A 59 3.14 -5.01 5.81
N ARG A 60 4.40 -4.67 5.57
CA ARG A 60 5.34 -4.31 6.61
C ARG A 60 5.07 -2.93 7.22
N ASP A 61 4.68 -1.94 6.42
CA ASP A 61 4.62 -0.55 6.87
C ASP A 61 3.28 0.15 6.60
N GLU A 62 2.29 -0.56 6.02
CA GLU A 62 1.01 0.06 5.69
C GLU A 62 0.30 0.66 6.90
N PHE A 63 0.50 0.09 8.07
CA PHE A 63 -0.16 0.56 9.29
C PHE A 63 0.25 1.99 9.65
N ILE A 64 1.50 2.37 9.38
CA ILE A 64 1.97 3.74 9.65
C ILE A 64 1.16 4.75 8.84
N TYR A 65 0.99 4.47 7.56
CA TYR A 65 0.20 5.33 6.67
C TYR A 65 -1.27 5.36 7.07
N HIS A 66 -1.89 4.21 7.28
CA HIS A 66 -3.33 4.13 7.55
C HIS A 66 -3.70 4.64 8.93
N GLU A 67 -2.90 4.40 9.95
CA GLU A 67 -3.11 4.98 11.28
C GLU A 67 -2.98 6.50 11.25
N MET A 68 -1.98 7.03 10.57
CA MET A 68 -1.79 8.49 10.45
C MET A 68 -2.85 9.16 9.59
N LEU A 69 -3.40 8.46 8.61
CA LEU A 69 -4.49 8.96 7.78
C LEU A 69 -5.79 9.09 8.58
N VAL A 70 -6.07 8.14 9.45
CA VAL A 70 -7.39 7.99 10.10
C VAL A 70 -7.44 8.62 11.49
N HIS A 71 -6.53 8.25 12.37
CA HIS A 71 -6.69 8.54 13.79
C HIS A 71 -6.60 10.03 14.16
N PRO A 72 -5.71 10.84 13.59
CA PRO A 72 -5.69 12.27 13.93
C PRO A 72 -7.00 12.99 13.64
N ALA A 73 -7.61 12.74 12.48
CA ALA A 73 -8.89 13.33 12.12
C ALA A 73 -10.04 12.81 13.00
N MET A 74 -10.06 11.49 13.25
CA MET A 74 -11.10 10.88 14.09
C MET A 74 -11.04 11.37 15.53
N LEU A 75 -9.85 11.57 16.08
CA LEU A 75 -9.66 12.06 17.44
C LEU A 75 -9.92 13.56 17.56
N ALA A 76 -9.71 14.32 16.50
CA ALA A 76 -9.98 15.77 16.49
C ALA A 76 -11.47 16.10 16.38
N HIS A 77 -12.26 15.23 15.78
CA HIS A 77 -13.70 15.43 15.66
C HIS A 77 -14.40 15.11 16.99
N PRO A 78 -15.30 15.97 17.47
CA PRO A 78 -15.98 15.75 18.77
C PRO A 78 -16.79 14.45 18.83
N GLU A 79 -17.43 14.07 17.73
CA GLU A 79 -18.28 12.89 17.68
C GLU A 79 -18.31 12.27 16.26
N PRO A 80 -17.27 11.51 15.89
CA PRO A 80 -17.18 10.93 14.55
C PRO A 80 -18.08 9.70 14.41
N ARG A 81 -19.28 9.88 13.93
CA ARG A 81 -20.28 8.80 13.76
C ARG A 81 -20.32 8.27 12.34
N ARG A 82 -20.15 9.14 11.34
CA ARG A 82 -20.22 8.79 9.93
C ARG A 82 -18.93 9.16 9.24
N VAL A 83 -18.39 8.22 8.50
CA VAL A 83 -17.13 8.38 7.78
C VAL A 83 -17.36 8.00 6.33
N PHE A 84 -16.83 8.82 5.43
CA PHE A 84 -16.81 8.54 4.01
C PHE A 84 -15.37 8.31 3.56
N ILE A 85 -15.14 7.20 2.87
CA ILE A 85 -13.82 6.82 2.35
C ILE A 85 -13.88 6.86 0.83
N VAL A 86 -12.99 7.65 0.23
CA VAL A 86 -12.79 7.66 -1.23
C VAL A 86 -11.65 6.71 -1.55
N GLY A 87 -11.93 5.66 -2.33
CA GLY A 87 -10.98 4.60 -2.60
C GLY A 87 -10.99 3.54 -1.49
N GLY A 88 -9.82 3.17 -0.98
CA GLY A 88 -9.70 2.25 0.16
C GLY A 88 -10.05 0.81 -0.15
N GLY A 89 -9.89 0.36 -1.40
CA GLY A 89 -10.28 -0.99 -1.83
C GLY A 89 -9.50 -2.12 -1.16
N GLU A 90 -8.37 -1.85 -0.57
CA GLU A 90 -7.60 -2.84 0.21
C GLU A 90 -8.11 -3.04 1.64
N GLY A 91 -9.04 -2.20 2.12
CA GLY A 91 -9.71 -2.35 3.40
C GLY A 91 -8.95 -1.81 4.62
N ALA A 92 -7.71 -1.38 4.48
CA ALA A 92 -6.90 -0.95 5.61
C ALA A 92 -7.40 0.37 6.24
N THR A 93 -7.83 1.33 5.43
CA THR A 93 -8.46 2.56 5.94
C THR A 93 -9.73 2.24 6.72
N LEU A 94 -10.57 1.38 6.17
CA LEU A 94 -11.80 0.93 6.85
C LEU A 94 -11.48 0.23 8.17
N ARG A 95 -10.46 -0.62 8.18
CA ARG A 95 -10.01 -1.29 9.41
C ARG A 95 -9.70 -0.28 10.51
N GLU A 96 -8.95 0.78 10.21
CA GLU A 96 -8.60 1.80 11.19
C GLU A 96 -9.80 2.65 11.62
N VAL A 97 -10.68 2.99 10.69
CA VAL A 97 -11.93 3.71 11.00
C VAL A 97 -12.81 2.92 11.98
N LEU A 98 -12.96 1.62 11.76
CA LEU A 98 -13.80 0.76 12.60
C LEU A 98 -13.23 0.48 13.99
N ARG A 99 -12.01 0.90 14.27
CA ARG A 99 -11.46 0.89 15.64
C ARG A 99 -12.13 1.93 16.55
N HIS A 100 -12.77 2.93 15.97
CA HIS A 100 -13.51 3.96 16.71
C HIS A 100 -14.95 3.49 16.92
N ARG A 101 -15.29 3.30 18.18
CA ARG A 101 -16.61 2.75 18.56
C ARG A 101 -17.78 3.69 18.25
N SER A 102 -17.49 4.98 18.03
CA SER A 102 -18.51 5.98 17.69
C SER A 102 -19.06 5.86 16.26
N VAL A 103 -18.32 5.20 15.38
CA VAL A 103 -18.70 5.03 13.97
C VAL A 103 -19.90 4.12 13.83
#